data_7ae0f3096753ae2557c34cd7e0864961
#
_entry.id   7ae0f3096753ae2557c34cd7e0864961
#
_cell.length_a   1.000
_cell.length_b   1.000
_cell.length_c   1.000
_cell.angle_alpha   90.00
_cell.angle_beta   90.00
_cell.angle_gamma   90.00
#
_symmetry.space_group_name_H-M   'P 1'
#
loop_
_entity.id
_entity.type
_entity.pdbx_description
1 polymer ?
#
loop_
_entity_poly.entity_id
_entity_poly.type
_entity_poly.pdbx_seq_one_letter_code
_entity_poly.pdbx_strand_id
1 'polypeptide(L)' 'MDILDPKQQEELERLNRALVSQSLQPEDKRLLNRKLFNPQTGELQLFADDGKGGVKLSSINLFGD' A
#
# COMPACT_ATOMS: atom_id res chain seq x y z
N MET A 1 -16.87 -15.10 -0.79
CA MET A 1 -15.67 -14.79 -1.54
C MET A 1 -14.85 -13.74 -0.82
N ASP A 2 -13.60 -14.04 -0.64
CA ASP A 2 -12.74 -13.16 0.13
C ASP A 2 -11.95 -12.24 -0.76
N ILE A 3 -12.31 -10.99 -0.68
CA ILE A 3 -11.50 -9.95 -1.29
C ILE A 3 -10.21 -9.81 -0.50
N LEU A 4 -10.25 -10.30 0.73
CA LEU A 4 -9.14 -10.15 1.65
C LEU A 4 -8.22 -11.34 1.60
N ASP A 5 -7.18 -11.22 0.80
CA ASP A 5 -6.08 -12.15 0.82
C ASP A 5 -5.22 -11.81 2.03
N PRO A 6 -5.03 -12.73 2.98
CA PRO A 6 -4.20 -12.42 4.17
C PRO A 6 -2.80 -11.95 3.80
N LYS A 7 -2.26 -12.50 2.73
CA LYS A 7 -0.93 -12.08 2.27
C LYS A 7 -0.95 -10.64 1.79
N GLN A 8 -2.01 -10.26 1.07
CA GLN A 8 -2.14 -8.91 0.57
C GLN A 8 -2.34 -7.92 1.72
N GLN A 9 -3.08 -8.32 2.73
CA GLN A 9 -3.25 -7.48 3.91
C GLN A 9 -1.93 -7.25 4.63
N GLU A 10 -1.13 -8.29 4.73
CA GLU A 10 0.18 -8.15 5.37
C GLU A 10 1.05 -7.19 4.59
N GLU A 11 1.02 -7.28 3.27
CA GLU A 11 1.78 -6.37 2.43
C GLU A 11 1.31 -4.93 2.61
N LEU A 12 0.00 -4.75 2.68
CA LEU A 12 -0.56 -3.42 2.88
C LEU A 12 -0.13 -2.83 4.22
N GLU A 13 -0.12 -3.64 5.27
CA GLU A 13 0.31 -3.18 6.59
C GLU A 13 1.78 -2.79 6.58
N ARG A 14 2.61 -3.56 5.89
CA ARG A 14 4.03 -3.25 5.80
C ARG A 14 4.25 -1.91 5.10
N LEU A 15 3.52 -1.69 4.02
CA LEU A 15 3.65 -0.44 3.27
C LEU A 15 3.13 0.76 4.05
N ASN A 16 2.02 0.57 4.78
CA ASN A 16 1.50 1.65 5.61
C ASN A 16 2.47 1.99 6.74
N ARG A 17 3.12 0.98 7.30
CA ARG A 17 4.11 1.21 8.33
C ARG A 17 5.30 1.98 7.78
N ALA A 18 5.73 1.62 6.57
CA ALA A 18 6.82 2.34 5.92
C ALA A 18 6.43 3.78 5.62
N LEU A 19 5.16 4.00 5.27
CA LEU A 19 4.66 5.34 5.00
C LEU A 19 4.71 6.22 6.25
N VAL A 20 4.28 5.66 7.37
CA VAL A 20 4.26 6.42 8.63
C VAL A 20 5.68 6.68 9.14
N SER A 21 6.54 5.68 9.07
CA SER A 21 7.91 5.81 9.55
C SER A 21 8.81 6.54 8.58
N GLN A 22 8.34 6.75 7.35
CA GLN A 22 9.12 7.36 6.27
C GLN A 22 10.41 6.59 5.99
N SER A 23 10.33 5.27 6.13
CA SER A 23 11.48 4.40 5.93
C SER A 23 11.01 3.08 5.33
N LEU A 24 11.49 2.77 4.14
CA LEU A 24 11.11 1.54 3.44
C LEU A 24 12.25 0.52 3.55
N GLN A 25 11.89 -0.67 4.01
CA GLN A 25 12.86 -1.75 4.07
C GLN A 25 13.24 -2.20 2.66
N PRO A 26 14.51 -2.56 2.42
CA PRO A 26 14.90 -3.00 1.08
C PRO A 26 14.09 -4.17 0.58
N GLU A 27 13.71 -5.07 1.46
CA GLU A 27 12.94 -6.26 1.08
C GLU A 27 11.51 -5.90 0.70
N ASP A 28 11.02 -4.75 1.11
CA ASP A 28 9.65 -4.32 0.79
C ASP A 28 9.58 -3.53 -0.50
N LYS A 29 10.72 -3.26 -1.13
CA LYS A 29 10.72 -2.54 -2.40
C LYS A 29 9.96 -3.30 -3.48
N ARG A 30 9.92 -4.62 -3.37
CA ARG A 30 9.19 -5.46 -4.32
C ARG A 30 7.68 -5.22 -4.26
N LEU A 31 7.22 -4.61 -3.18
CA LEU A 31 5.79 -4.32 -3.00
C LEU A 31 5.39 -2.99 -3.63
N LEU A 32 6.35 -2.20 -4.06
CA LEU A 32 6.04 -0.89 -4.65
C LEU A 32 5.45 -1.04 -6.04
N ASN A 33 4.72 -0.02 -6.47
CA ASN A 33 4.09 0.05 -7.79
C ASN A 33 3.06 -1.06 -8.00
N ARG A 34 2.51 -1.56 -6.90
CA ARG A 34 1.44 -2.54 -6.94
C ARG A 34 0.18 -1.91 -6.38
N LYS A 35 -0.93 -2.22 -7.01
CA LYS A 35 -2.22 -1.72 -6.55
C LYS A 35 -2.79 -2.69 -5.53
N LEU A 36 -3.06 -2.19 -4.34
CA LEU A 36 -3.57 -3.00 -3.24
C LEU A 36 -4.92 -2.43 -2.79
N PHE A 37 -5.90 -3.31 -2.64
CA PHE A 37 -7.22 -2.89 -2.22
C PHE A 37 -7.28 -2.82 -0.70
N ASN A 38 -7.75 -1.68 -0.18
CA ASN A 38 -7.96 -1.51 1.24
C ASN A 38 -9.46 -1.62 1.51
N PRO A 39 -9.91 -2.73 2.10
CA PRO A 39 -11.35 -2.94 2.34
C PRO A 39 -11.93 -2.02 3.39
N GLN A 40 -11.09 -1.49 4.28
CA GLN A 40 -11.59 -0.60 5.33
C GLN A 40 -12.00 0.75 4.78
N THR A 41 -11.30 1.21 3.74
CA THR A 41 -11.58 2.51 3.14
C THR A 41 -12.29 2.39 1.80
N GLY A 42 -12.27 1.21 1.19
CA GLY A 42 -12.83 1.01 -0.14
C GLY A 42 -11.95 1.60 -1.24
N GLU A 43 -10.69 1.83 -0.94
CA GLU A 43 -9.78 2.45 -1.89
C GLU A 43 -8.78 1.47 -2.45
N LEU A 44 -8.41 1.70 -3.69
CA LEU A 44 -7.30 1.01 -4.31
C LEU A 44 -6.06 1.88 -4.10
N GLN A 45 -5.07 1.34 -3.41
CA GLN A 45 -3.91 2.10 -2.99
C GLN A 45 -2.68 1.68 -3.76
N LEU A 46 -1.93 2.66 -4.22
CA LEU A 46 -0.69 2.45 -4.94
C LEU A 46 0.44 3.11 -4.16
N PHE A 47 1.42 2.32 -3.78
CA PHE A 47 2.58 2.82 -3.05
C PHE A 47 3.76 2.89 -4.01
N ALA A 48 4.48 3.98 -3.96
CA ALA A 48 5.63 4.19 -4.83
C ALA A 48 6.78 4.78 -4.04
N ASP A 49 7.98 4.67 -4.60
CA ASP A 49 9.18 5.25 -4.00
C ASP A 49 9.09 6.77 -4.11
N ASP A 50 9.34 7.46 -3.01
CA ASP A 50 9.30 8.92 -3.02
C ASP A 50 10.61 9.55 -3.45
N GLY A 51 11.62 8.73 -3.74
CA GLY A 51 12.93 9.21 -4.15
C GLY A 51 13.83 9.59 -3.00
N LYS A 52 13.37 9.44 -1.78
CA LYS A 52 14.13 9.84 -0.59
C LYS A 52 14.23 8.71 0.43
N GLY A 53 14.02 7.48 -0.03
CA GLY A 53 14.08 6.33 0.86
C GLY A 53 12.78 6.04 1.57
N GLY A 54 11.75 6.80 1.29
CA GLY A 54 10.43 6.58 1.87
C GLY A 54 9.42 6.12 0.84
N VAL A 55 8.15 6.30 1.17
CA VAL A 55 7.05 5.82 0.34
C VAL A 55 6.03 6.94 0.17
N LYS A 56 5.48 7.05 -1.03
CA LYS A 56 4.35 7.96 -1.26
C LYS A 56 3.14 7.14 -1.67
N LEU A 57 1.97 7.60 -1.26
CA LEU A 57 0.71 6.89 -1.47
C LEU A 57 -0.19 7.66 -2.42
N SER A 58 -0.71 6.93 -3.41
CA SER A 58 -1.78 7.42 -4.26
C SER A 58 -2.96 6.48 -4.08
N SER A 59 -4.16 7.01 -4.04
CA SER A 59 -5.33 6.16 -3.86
C SER A 59 -6.45 6.55 -4.81
N ILE A 60 -7.25 5.55 -5.15
CA ILE A 60 -8.42 5.72 -6.01
C ILE A 60 -9.61 5.15 -5.26
N ASN A 61 -10.64 5.96 -5.09
CA ASN A 61 -11.85 5.49 -4.42
C ASN A 61 -12.71 4.74 -5.43
N LEU A 62 -12.88 3.44 -5.19
CA LEU A 62 -13.61 2.59 -6.11
C LEU A 62 -15.12 2.75 -6.01
N PHE A 63 -15.60 3.32 -4.92
CA PHE A 63 -17.04 3.44 -4.70
C PHE A 63 -17.57 4.84 -5.02
N GLY A 64 -16.73 5.67 -5.59
CA GLY A 64 -17.17 6.94 -6.08
C GLY A 64 -17.28 8.01 -5.01
N ASP A 65 -17.39 9.21 -5.46
CA ASP A 65 -17.48 10.42 -4.66
C ASP A 65 -16.86 10.31 -3.29
#